data_f64db0beedf543abf13e0409986a1a85
#
_entry.id   f64db0beedf543abf13e0409986a1a85
#
_cell.length_a   1.000
_cell.length_b   1.000
_cell.length_c   1.000
_cell.angle_alpha   90.00
_cell.angle_beta   90.00
_cell.angle_gamma   90.00
#
_symmetry.space_group_name_H-M   'P 1'
#
loop_
_entity.id
_entity.type
_entity.pdbx_description
1 polymer ?
#
loop_
_entity_poly.entity_id
_entity_poly.type
_entity_poly.pdbx_seq_one_letter_code
_entity_poly.pdbx_strand_id
1 'polypeptide(L)'
;MKKIINYCRTNYDVLVFVICVLLFPFLFAIGASNSDITQRIWSNILYACIILCVLLCTQNRLRKIIAIGITIISFAPNMIVQSYLLMDKVIMKSTDFWVIFNTDFTEATNLFSTLKPNVLVWGILYTLLVVSSFILIFRKSNNKHSSPIALQIFSIIILFGVSLVNPFRSKVPMIDFYKSYWKYNREQRDVAEFYKNRQDLILDVQSTFPEGKNTLLIIIGESQNKTHMQLYGYPRSTSPLLMEIKDELTIYNDVCSPAIHTLSCMKQILTFTNYEQPDMYKKEANIIELLHFGGYKTFWFDNQGEDKNGAFAIDTYTPTSYRTMAKRSDVYNATGKPNDSIIIGALEMVLQDTTANKAIFLHLVGNHFDYSNRYEPSFAFFNDTTDINSPYLHLLSKQDIEKINAYDNATRYNDYIVRSCIERIRTKEGRCAMLYLSDHGEEIFDYQNYCSRSFEKISPAMCEIPLILWMNEEYRNSCDLTLEINRPTCTDDIIHGIMDLAQIKYTLYDSTRSVFHPAYYPKERKVENIPLNDIRKKYQQTIAQSPL
;
A
#
# COMPACT_ATOMS: atom_id res chain seq x y z
N MET A 1 -41.72 -10.11 32.65
CA MET A 1 -40.68 -9.07 32.82
C MET A 1 -39.81 -9.28 34.06
N LYS A 2 -40.34 -9.34 35.31
CA LYS A 2 -39.54 -9.57 36.53
C LYS A 2 -38.63 -10.81 36.49
N LYS A 3 -39.10 -11.95 35.95
CA LYS A 3 -38.30 -13.19 35.82
C LYS A 3 -37.09 -13.00 34.86
N ILE A 4 -37.27 -12.27 33.76
CA ILE A 4 -36.18 -11.98 32.81
C ILE A 4 -35.16 -11.05 33.46
N ILE A 5 -35.60 -9.98 34.12
CA ILE A 5 -34.73 -9.02 34.81
C ILE A 5 -33.91 -9.73 35.87
N ASN A 6 -34.50 -10.58 36.71
CA ASN A 6 -33.77 -11.34 37.71
C ASN A 6 -32.78 -12.32 37.08
N TYR A 7 -33.13 -12.96 35.97
CA TYR A 7 -32.24 -13.85 35.25
C TYR A 7 -31.01 -13.09 34.69
N CYS A 8 -31.21 -11.95 34.03
CA CYS A 8 -30.12 -11.09 33.55
C CYS A 8 -29.27 -10.58 34.70
N ARG A 9 -29.88 -10.19 35.85
CA ARG A 9 -29.16 -9.75 37.04
C ARG A 9 -28.29 -10.84 37.67
N THR A 10 -28.75 -12.10 37.62
CA THR A 10 -27.96 -13.24 38.09
C THR A 10 -26.86 -13.67 37.09
N ASN A 11 -26.95 -13.29 35.83
CA ASN A 11 -25.95 -13.58 34.78
C ASN A 11 -25.23 -12.31 34.30
N TYR A 12 -24.96 -11.36 35.18
CA TYR A 12 -24.27 -10.09 34.84
C TYR A 12 -22.87 -10.30 34.26
N ASP A 13 -22.20 -11.41 34.62
CA ASP A 13 -20.92 -11.86 34.10
C ASP A 13 -20.91 -11.99 32.56
N VAL A 14 -22.01 -12.48 31.98
CA VAL A 14 -22.20 -12.56 30.53
C VAL A 14 -22.31 -11.18 29.91
N LEU A 15 -23.04 -10.27 30.54
CA LEU A 15 -23.18 -8.89 30.06
C LEU A 15 -21.82 -8.16 30.10
N VAL A 16 -21.09 -8.29 31.21
CA VAL A 16 -19.75 -7.71 31.36
C VAL A 16 -18.82 -8.25 30.28
N PHE A 17 -18.84 -9.58 30.04
CA PHE A 17 -18.03 -10.18 28.99
C PHE A 17 -18.33 -9.59 27.60
N VAL A 18 -19.60 -9.50 27.21
CA VAL A 18 -19.98 -8.96 25.89
C VAL A 18 -19.57 -7.49 25.76
N ILE A 19 -19.77 -6.69 26.81
CA ILE A 19 -19.34 -5.28 26.80
C ILE A 19 -17.81 -5.18 26.64
N CYS A 20 -17.05 -5.91 27.45
CA CYS A 20 -15.59 -5.83 27.44
C CYS A 20 -14.97 -6.35 26.15
N VAL A 21 -15.47 -7.48 25.61
CA VAL A 21 -14.86 -8.13 24.45
C VAL A 21 -15.31 -7.51 23.13
N LEU A 22 -16.57 -7.14 23.00
CA LEU A 22 -17.17 -6.76 21.72
C LEU A 22 -17.48 -5.26 21.58
N LEU A 23 -17.85 -4.57 22.65
CA LEU A 23 -18.27 -3.17 22.57
C LEU A 23 -17.19 -2.17 22.96
N PHE A 24 -16.34 -2.52 23.90
CA PHE A 24 -15.29 -1.61 24.41
C PHE A 24 -14.40 -1.03 23.31
N PRO A 25 -13.89 -1.79 22.32
CA PRO A 25 -13.05 -1.25 21.25
C PRO A 25 -13.71 -0.13 20.44
N PHE A 26 -15.04 -0.08 20.41
CA PHE A 26 -15.81 0.90 19.64
C PHE A 26 -16.20 2.15 20.41
N LEU A 27 -15.89 2.24 21.70
CA LEU A 27 -16.16 3.46 22.51
C LEU A 27 -15.44 4.69 21.92
N PHE A 28 -14.29 4.50 21.30
CA PHE A 28 -13.49 5.56 20.68
C PHE A 28 -14.07 6.09 19.36
N ALA A 29 -15.03 5.37 18.77
CA ALA A 29 -15.77 5.81 17.59
C ALA A 29 -16.91 6.77 17.91
N ILE A 30 -17.27 6.95 19.20
CA ILE A 30 -18.31 7.85 19.64
C ILE A 30 -17.90 9.29 19.34
N GLY A 31 -18.77 10.02 18.63
CA GLY A 31 -18.49 11.40 18.21
C GLY A 31 -17.82 11.54 16.83
N ALA A 32 -17.53 10.47 16.13
CA ALA A 32 -17.11 10.53 14.73
C ALA A 32 -18.32 10.88 13.82
N SER A 33 -18.16 11.89 12.97
CA SER A 33 -19.23 12.43 12.13
C SER A 33 -19.49 11.65 10.82
N ASN A 34 -18.86 10.49 10.63
CA ASN A 34 -18.96 9.71 9.40
C ASN A 34 -20.14 8.71 9.46
N SER A 35 -20.98 8.72 8.43
CA SER A 35 -22.14 7.80 8.30
C SER A 35 -21.74 6.32 8.28
N ASP A 36 -20.58 5.98 7.70
CA ASP A 36 -20.07 4.60 7.67
C ASP A 36 -19.69 4.11 9.07
N ILE A 37 -19.04 4.98 9.86
CA ILE A 37 -18.71 4.69 11.27
C ILE A 37 -19.99 4.39 12.07
N THR A 38 -21.00 5.22 11.90
CA THR A 38 -22.29 5.04 12.58
C THR A 38 -22.93 3.70 12.23
N GLN A 39 -22.94 3.31 10.95
CA GLN A 39 -23.47 2.00 10.53
C GLN A 39 -22.68 0.83 11.14
N ARG A 40 -21.35 0.94 11.22
CA ARG A 40 -20.49 -0.11 11.81
C ARG A 40 -20.69 -0.23 13.31
N ILE A 41 -20.87 0.89 14.03
CA ILE A 41 -21.20 0.87 15.46
C ILE A 41 -22.53 0.13 15.68
N TRP A 42 -23.59 0.47 14.94
CA TRP A 42 -24.89 -0.20 15.05
C TRP A 42 -24.81 -1.69 14.70
N SER A 43 -24.07 -2.04 13.64
CA SER A 43 -23.85 -3.44 13.26
C SER A 43 -23.13 -4.23 14.35
N ASN A 44 -22.15 -3.62 15.00
CA ASN A 44 -21.41 -4.26 16.09
C ASN A 44 -22.25 -4.39 17.37
N ILE A 45 -23.07 -3.39 17.71
CA ILE A 45 -24.03 -3.46 18.83
C ILE A 45 -25.03 -4.59 18.58
N LEU A 46 -25.58 -4.68 17.37
CA LEU A 46 -26.51 -5.76 17.02
C LEU A 46 -25.85 -7.13 17.12
N TYR A 47 -24.62 -7.27 16.63
CA TYR A 47 -23.83 -8.49 16.78
C TYR A 47 -23.57 -8.84 18.25
N ALA A 48 -23.20 -7.86 19.07
CA ALA A 48 -23.03 -8.04 20.51
C ALA A 48 -24.33 -8.48 21.22
N CYS A 49 -25.47 -7.92 20.83
CA CYS A 49 -26.80 -8.35 21.34
C CYS A 49 -27.10 -9.80 20.98
N ILE A 50 -26.79 -10.24 19.76
CA ILE A 50 -26.94 -11.63 19.33
C ILE A 50 -26.10 -12.56 20.20
N ILE A 51 -24.84 -12.24 20.38
CA ILE A 51 -23.90 -13.02 21.19
C ILE A 51 -24.38 -13.07 22.66
N LEU A 52 -24.83 -11.93 23.20
CA LEU A 52 -25.41 -11.87 24.54
C LEU A 52 -26.61 -12.84 24.68
N CYS A 53 -27.51 -12.83 23.73
CA CYS A 53 -28.67 -13.73 23.71
C CYS A 53 -28.24 -15.21 23.67
N VAL A 54 -27.31 -15.55 22.80
CA VAL A 54 -26.77 -16.92 22.68
C VAL A 54 -26.13 -17.37 24.00
N LEU A 55 -25.27 -16.54 24.60
CA LEU A 55 -24.61 -16.85 25.87
C LEU A 55 -25.60 -16.98 27.04
N LEU A 56 -26.63 -16.14 27.09
CA LEU A 56 -27.70 -16.21 28.12
C LEU A 56 -28.54 -17.47 27.98
N CYS A 57 -28.76 -17.96 26.75
CA CYS A 57 -29.58 -19.15 26.47
C CYS A 57 -28.80 -20.47 26.62
N THR A 58 -27.48 -20.43 26.68
CA THR A 58 -26.65 -21.65 26.75
C THR A 58 -26.38 -22.09 28.18
N GLN A 59 -26.12 -23.41 28.35
CA GLN A 59 -25.74 -24.01 29.64
C GLN A 59 -24.25 -23.70 29.97
N ASN A 60 -23.91 -23.77 31.24
CA ASN A 60 -22.58 -23.31 31.74
C ASN A 60 -21.37 -23.87 30.99
N ARG A 61 -21.31 -25.15 30.67
CA ARG A 61 -20.16 -25.74 29.92
C ARG A 61 -20.10 -25.17 28.50
N LEU A 62 -21.22 -25.20 27.79
CA LEU A 62 -21.31 -24.70 26.41
C LEU A 62 -21.07 -23.18 26.35
N ARG A 63 -21.58 -22.43 27.34
CA ARG A 63 -21.34 -21.00 27.49
C ARG A 63 -19.85 -20.67 27.57
N LYS A 64 -19.10 -21.42 28.38
CA LYS A 64 -17.63 -21.25 28.52
C LYS A 64 -16.91 -21.53 27.20
N ILE A 65 -17.27 -22.61 26.51
CA ILE A 65 -16.71 -22.95 25.20
C ILE A 65 -16.98 -21.85 24.17
N ILE A 66 -18.21 -21.35 24.12
CA ILE A 66 -18.61 -20.25 23.22
C ILE A 66 -17.83 -18.98 23.58
N ALA A 67 -17.70 -18.63 24.87
CA ALA A 67 -16.94 -17.46 25.30
C ALA A 67 -15.45 -17.56 24.91
N ILE A 68 -14.82 -18.73 25.05
CA ILE A 68 -13.47 -18.99 24.57
C ILE A 68 -13.37 -18.74 23.06
N GLY A 69 -14.26 -19.37 22.28
CA GLY A 69 -14.28 -19.21 20.82
C GLY A 69 -14.44 -17.77 20.39
N ILE A 70 -15.37 -17.02 20.99
CA ILE A 70 -15.60 -15.60 20.70
C ILE A 70 -14.35 -14.79 21.04
N THR A 71 -13.71 -15.02 22.20
CA THR A 71 -12.50 -14.31 22.59
C THR A 71 -11.37 -14.55 21.58
N ILE A 72 -11.12 -15.80 21.21
CA ILE A 72 -10.06 -16.13 20.22
C ILE A 72 -10.32 -15.45 18.87
N ILE A 73 -11.58 -15.48 18.40
CA ILE A 73 -11.93 -14.95 17.07
C ILE A 73 -11.96 -13.42 17.07
N SER A 74 -12.35 -12.78 18.19
CA SER A 74 -12.60 -11.33 18.22
C SER A 74 -11.41 -10.51 18.75
N PHE A 75 -10.52 -11.09 19.53
CA PHE A 75 -9.50 -10.34 20.28
C PHE A 75 -8.55 -9.58 19.35
N ALA A 76 -7.88 -10.27 18.43
CA ALA A 76 -6.93 -9.64 17.52
C ALA A 76 -7.60 -8.65 16.55
N PRO A 77 -8.72 -8.99 15.87
CA PRO A 77 -9.44 -8.01 15.05
C PRO A 77 -9.87 -6.76 15.81
N ASN A 78 -10.36 -6.92 17.04
CA ASN A 78 -10.81 -5.77 17.84
C ASN A 78 -9.66 -4.91 18.35
N MET A 79 -8.49 -5.51 18.68
CA MET A 79 -7.27 -4.76 19.01
C MET A 79 -6.83 -3.87 17.84
N ILE A 80 -6.82 -4.40 16.65
CA ILE A 80 -6.44 -3.69 15.44
C ILE A 80 -7.42 -2.54 15.18
N VAL A 81 -8.73 -2.81 15.19
CA VAL A 81 -9.77 -1.78 14.99
C VAL A 81 -9.66 -0.67 16.04
N GLN A 82 -9.45 -1.03 17.31
CA GLN A 82 -9.25 -0.07 18.38
C GLN A 82 -8.02 0.82 18.14
N SER A 83 -6.92 0.26 17.67
CA SER A 83 -5.70 1.00 17.38
C SER A 83 -5.95 2.06 16.29
N TYR A 84 -6.61 1.69 15.20
CA TYR A 84 -7.00 2.63 14.12
C TYR A 84 -7.92 3.74 14.61
N LEU A 85 -8.94 3.41 15.42
CA LEU A 85 -9.85 4.40 16.00
C LEU A 85 -9.13 5.40 16.93
N LEU A 86 -8.11 4.94 17.66
CA LEU A 86 -7.32 5.77 18.57
C LEU A 86 -6.30 6.65 17.84
N MET A 87 -5.72 6.14 16.73
CA MET A 87 -4.73 6.88 15.95
C MET A 87 -5.38 8.00 15.15
N ASP A 88 -6.41 7.68 14.36
CA ASP A 88 -6.92 8.57 13.31
C ASP A 88 -8.43 8.79 13.34
N LYS A 89 -9.14 8.23 14.32
CA LYS A 89 -10.63 8.18 14.37
C LYS A 89 -11.26 7.61 13.11
N VAL A 90 -10.55 6.69 12.47
CA VAL A 90 -10.92 6.03 11.22
C VAL A 90 -11.24 4.58 11.50
N ILE A 91 -12.24 4.04 10.84
CA ILE A 91 -12.49 2.59 10.85
C ILE A 91 -11.79 1.95 9.67
N MET A 92 -11.04 0.91 9.99
CA MET A 92 -10.37 0.05 9.04
C MET A 92 -11.34 -0.48 7.97
N LYS A 93 -10.99 -0.33 6.70
CA LYS A 93 -11.66 -0.93 5.55
C LYS A 93 -11.06 -2.29 5.21
N SER A 94 -11.76 -3.06 4.38
CA SER A 94 -11.26 -4.36 3.91
C SER A 94 -9.90 -4.25 3.18
N THR A 95 -9.62 -3.11 2.57
CA THR A 95 -8.36 -2.81 1.89
C THR A 95 -7.17 -2.66 2.84
N ASP A 96 -7.37 -2.11 4.04
CA ASP A 96 -6.31 -1.93 5.04
C ASP A 96 -5.82 -3.28 5.59
N PHE A 97 -6.69 -4.31 5.57
CA PHE A 97 -6.30 -5.66 5.97
C PHE A 97 -5.25 -6.29 5.04
N TRP A 98 -5.23 -5.89 3.76
CA TRP A 98 -4.21 -6.31 2.82
C TRP A 98 -2.82 -5.84 3.24
N VAL A 99 -2.72 -4.60 3.71
CA VAL A 99 -1.47 -4.02 4.21
C VAL A 99 -0.99 -4.83 5.41
N ILE A 100 -1.87 -5.12 6.39
CA ILE A 100 -1.50 -5.89 7.60
C ILE A 100 -0.99 -7.28 7.28
N PHE A 101 -1.62 -7.99 6.33
CA PHE A 101 -1.19 -9.35 5.98
C PHE A 101 0.11 -9.40 5.19
N ASN A 102 0.52 -8.28 4.60
CA ASN A 102 1.78 -8.16 3.87
C ASN A 102 2.88 -7.45 4.66
N THR A 103 2.58 -6.94 5.86
CA THR A 103 3.56 -6.32 6.75
C THR A 103 4.51 -7.38 7.30
N ASP A 104 5.81 -7.22 7.08
CA ASP A 104 6.83 -8.09 7.65
C ASP A 104 7.09 -7.78 9.14
N PHE A 105 7.90 -8.63 9.78
CA PHE A 105 8.21 -8.46 11.21
C PHE A 105 8.95 -7.15 11.50
N THR A 106 9.78 -6.69 10.59
CA THR A 106 10.57 -5.45 10.73
C THR A 106 9.64 -4.24 10.62
N GLU A 107 8.74 -4.23 9.64
CA GLU A 107 7.72 -3.19 9.49
C GLU A 107 6.77 -3.17 10.68
N ALA A 108 6.33 -4.35 11.16
CA ALA A 108 5.49 -4.46 12.34
C ALA A 108 6.18 -3.88 13.58
N THR A 109 7.48 -4.19 13.82
CA THR A 109 8.23 -3.64 14.95
C THR A 109 8.44 -2.14 14.83
N ASN A 110 8.70 -1.62 13.62
CA ASN A 110 8.79 -0.19 13.37
C ASN A 110 7.45 0.51 13.61
N LEU A 111 6.34 -0.07 13.15
CA LEU A 111 4.99 0.44 13.44
C LEU A 111 4.74 0.48 14.95
N PHE A 112 5.10 -0.58 15.68
CA PHE A 112 4.96 -0.60 17.15
C PHE A 112 5.76 0.50 17.84
N SER A 113 6.97 0.83 17.35
CA SER A 113 7.81 1.90 17.92
C SER A 113 7.23 3.30 17.71
N THR A 114 6.39 3.47 16.68
CA THR A 114 5.75 4.77 16.34
C THR A 114 4.33 4.91 16.89
N LEU A 115 3.78 3.85 17.51
CA LEU A 115 2.45 3.93 18.12
C LEU A 115 2.39 5.00 19.20
N LYS A 116 1.37 5.84 19.14
CA LYS A 116 1.11 6.85 20.18
C LYS A 116 0.94 6.15 21.55
N PRO A 117 1.50 6.69 22.64
CA PRO A 117 1.41 6.07 23.96
C PRO A 117 -0.02 5.71 24.42
N ASN A 118 -1.02 6.50 24.00
CA ASN A 118 -2.42 6.21 24.28
C ASN A 118 -2.90 4.88 23.66
N VAL A 119 -2.43 4.52 22.46
CA VAL A 119 -2.79 3.25 21.80
C VAL A 119 -2.31 2.06 22.64
N LEU A 120 -1.07 2.14 23.14
CA LEU A 120 -0.51 1.11 24.02
C LEU A 120 -1.27 1.00 25.35
N VAL A 121 -1.54 2.13 26.01
CA VAL A 121 -2.29 2.17 27.28
C VAL A 121 -3.68 1.55 27.11
N TRP A 122 -4.42 1.94 26.08
CA TRP A 122 -5.75 1.41 25.81
C TRP A 122 -5.74 -0.05 25.36
N GLY A 123 -4.71 -0.49 24.64
CA GLY A 123 -4.51 -1.90 24.29
C GLY A 123 -4.28 -2.78 25.53
N ILE A 124 -3.45 -2.33 26.46
CA ILE A 124 -3.25 -3.01 27.75
C ILE A 124 -4.56 -3.03 28.55
N LEU A 125 -5.27 -1.90 28.64
CA LEU A 125 -6.55 -1.84 29.34
C LEU A 125 -7.58 -2.80 28.74
N TYR A 126 -7.70 -2.84 27.42
CA TYR A 126 -8.58 -3.79 26.74
C TYR A 126 -8.22 -5.24 27.05
N THR A 127 -6.94 -5.59 27.03
CA THR A 127 -6.46 -6.92 27.38
C THR A 127 -6.84 -7.29 28.83
N LEU A 128 -6.63 -6.37 29.77
CA LEU A 128 -7.01 -6.59 31.18
C LEU A 128 -8.52 -6.76 31.36
N LEU A 129 -9.34 -5.98 30.65
CA LEU A 129 -10.80 -6.09 30.67
C LEU A 129 -11.29 -7.44 30.10
N VAL A 130 -10.69 -7.88 28.99
CA VAL A 130 -11.00 -9.19 28.40
C VAL A 130 -10.64 -10.32 29.37
N VAL A 131 -9.43 -10.32 29.93
CA VAL A 131 -8.99 -11.32 30.89
C VAL A 131 -9.88 -11.32 32.14
N SER A 132 -10.18 -10.15 32.69
CA SER A 132 -11.03 -10.03 33.88
C SER A 132 -12.46 -10.55 33.63
N SER A 133 -13.05 -10.20 32.49
CA SER A 133 -14.39 -10.66 32.11
C SER A 133 -14.45 -12.17 31.87
N PHE A 134 -13.36 -12.71 31.32
CA PHE A 134 -13.19 -14.15 31.14
C PHE A 134 -13.11 -14.89 32.47
N ILE A 135 -12.31 -14.37 33.42
CA ILE A 135 -12.23 -14.92 34.79
C ILE A 135 -13.60 -14.92 35.46
N LEU A 136 -14.39 -13.85 35.31
CA LEU A 136 -15.74 -13.75 35.86
C LEU A 136 -16.67 -14.85 35.32
N ILE A 137 -16.71 -15.08 34.01
CA ILE A 137 -17.49 -16.16 33.39
C ILE A 137 -17.06 -17.55 33.90
N PHE A 138 -15.76 -17.75 34.15
CA PHE A 138 -15.23 -19.02 34.60
C PHE A 138 -15.44 -19.28 36.09
N ARG A 139 -15.37 -18.26 36.94
CA ARG A 139 -15.59 -18.37 38.39
C ARG A 139 -17.05 -18.61 38.76
N LYS A 140 -17.98 -18.02 38.00
CA LYS A 140 -19.42 -18.12 38.26
C LYS A 140 -20.00 -19.38 37.66
N SER A 141 -19.80 -20.49 38.30
CA SER A 141 -19.92 -21.82 37.67
C SER A 141 -21.20 -22.58 37.93
N ASN A 142 -22.20 -22.20 38.68
CA ASN A 142 -23.21 -23.19 39.08
C ASN A 142 -24.67 -22.70 39.19
N ASN A 143 -25.13 -21.79 38.37
CA ASN A 143 -26.60 -21.53 38.32
C ASN A 143 -27.26 -22.54 37.40
N LYS A 144 -27.98 -23.52 38.00
CA LYS A 144 -28.79 -24.56 37.29
C LYS A 144 -30.10 -24.01 36.73
N HIS A 145 -30.33 -22.70 36.69
CA HIS A 145 -31.57 -22.14 36.17
C HIS A 145 -31.57 -22.14 34.64
N SER A 146 -32.53 -22.83 34.06
CA SER A 146 -32.83 -22.75 32.63
C SER A 146 -33.25 -21.33 32.26
N SER A 147 -32.78 -20.86 31.10
CA SER A 147 -33.17 -19.55 30.56
C SER A 147 -34.70 -19.49 30.36
N PRO A 148 -35.35 -18.34 30.64
CA PRO A 148 -36.77 -18.18 30.38
C PRO A 148 -37.11 -18.46 28.91
N ILE A 149 -38.15 -19.22 28.64
CA ILE A 149 -38.59 -19.56 27.27
C ILE A 149 -38.77 -18.29 26.41
N ALA A 150 -39.33 -17.22 27.01
CA ALA A 150 -39.48 -15.93 26.33
C ALA A 150 -38.12 -15.35 25.83
N LEU A 151 -37.02 -15.56 26.57
CA LEU A 151 -35.68 -15.11 26.16
C LEU A 151 -35.14 -15.98 25.02
N GLN A 152 -35.43 -17.29 25.02
CA GLN A 152 -35.04 -18.19 23.94
C GLN A 152 -35.76 -17.82 22.64
N ILE A 153 -37.09 -17.60 22.71
CA ILE A 153 -37.92 -17.19 21.55
C ILE A 153 -37.40 -15.83 21.00
N PHE A 154 -37.16 -14.85 21.88
CA PHE A 154 -36.63 -13.54 21.49
C PHE A 154 -35.29 -13.67 20.80
N SER A 155 -34.39 -14.52 21.31
CA SER A 155 -33.06 -14.78 20.69
C SER A 155 -33.18 -15.39 19.29
N ILE A 156 -34.12 -16.32 19.10
CA ILE A 156 -34.38 -16.94 17.79
C ILE A 156 -34.92 -15.90 16.80
N ILE A 157 -35.85 -15.03 17.24
CA ILE A 157 -36.41 -13.96 16.40
C ILE A 157 -35.30 -12.97 15.97
N ILE A 158 -34.44 -12.56 16.88
CA ILE A 158 -33.29 -11.69 16.57
C ILE A 158 -32.34 -12.37 15.58
N LEU A 159 -31.94 -13.60 15.82
CA LEU A 159 -31.06 -14.37 14.93
C LEU A 159 -31.66 -14.48 13.52
N PHE A 160 -32.95 -14.78 13.42
CA PHE A 160 -33.65 -14.86 12.15
C PHE A 160 -33.75 -13.49 11.47
N GLY A 161 -34.18 -12.46 12.19
CA GLY A 161 -34.31 -11.10 11.67
C GLY A 161 -33.02 -10.54 11.13
N VAL A 162 -31.90 -10.75 11.85
CA VAL A 162 -30.56 -10.28 11.42
C VAL A 162 -30.03 -11.07 10.22
N SER A 163 -30.40 -12.38 10.12
CA SER A 163 -29.98 -13.19 8.96
C SER A 163 -30.63 -12.70 7.65
N LEU A 164 -31.76 -12.03 7.72
CA LEU A 164 -32.47 -11.46 6.56
C LEU A 164 -31.92 -10.09 6.13
N VAL A 165 -31.18 -9.38 6.99
CA VAL A 165 -30.70 -8.02 6.71
C VAL A 165 -29.23 -8.05 6.26
N ASN A 166 -29.03 -8.28 4.97
CA ASN A 166 -27.71 -8.41 4.34
C ASN A 166 -26.73 -7.23 4.56
N PRO A 167 -27.14 -5.94 4.62
CA PRO A 167 -26.24 -4.80 4.84
C PRO A 167 -25.50 -4.85 6.19
N PHE A 168 -26.09 -5.42 7.24
CA PHE A 168 -25.46 -5.50 8.55
C PHE A 168 -24.32 -6.52 8.62
N ARG A 169 -24.33 -7.57 7.80
CA ARG A 169 -23.29 -8.61 7.79
C ARG A 169 -21.94 -8.10 7.28
N SER A 170 -21.95 -7.14 6.35
CA SER A 170 -20.73 -6.61 5.71
C SER A 170 -20.07 -5.49 6.51
N LYS A 171 -20.73 -5.00 7.58
CA LYS A 171 -20.25 -3.86 8.37
C LYS A 171 -19.74 -4.23 9.76
N VAL A 172 -19.77 -5.52 10.15
CA VAL A 172 -19.18 -5.99 11.41
C VAL A 172 -17.68 -6.16 11.21
N PRO A 173 -16.82 -5.40 11.90
CA PRO A 173 -15.37 -5.36 11.63
C PRO A 173 -14.70 -6.73 11.72
N MET A 174 -15.09 -7.58 12.66
CA MET A 174 -14.58 -8.93 12.76
C MET A 174 -14.91 -9.78 11.51
N ILE A 175 -16.13 -9.66 10.98
CA ILE A 175 -16.55 -10.38 9.77
C ILE A 175 -15.76 -9.86 8.56
N ASP A 176 -15.58 -8.53 8.46
CA ASP A 176 -14.79 -7.90 7.40
C ASP A 176 -13.34 -8.35 7.46
N PHE A 177 -12.75 -8.46 8.65
CA PHE A 177 -11.40 -8.97 8.83
C PHE A 177 -11.24 -10.36 8.19
N TYR A 178 -12.07 -11.32 8.57
CA TYR A 178 -11.95 -12.68 8.05
C TYR A 178 -12.33 -12.80 6.57
N LYS A 179 -13.31 -12.04 6.08
CA LYS A 179 -13.62 -12.00 4.64
C LYS A 179 -12.43 -11.48 3.83
N SER A 180 -11.76 -10.45 4.30
CA SER A 180 -10.59 -9.89 3.64
C SER A 180 -9.42 -10.87 3.63
N TYR A 181 -9.20 -11.58 4.74
CA TYR A 181 -8.22 -12.66 4.81
C TYR A 181 -8.50 -13.79 3.81
N TRP A 182 -9.75 -14.26 3.73
CA TRP A 182 -10.12 -15.30 2.77
C TRP A 182 -10.01 -14.82 1.31
N LYS A 183 -10.39 -13.58 1.05
CA LYS A 183 -10.25 -12.97 -0.27
C LYS A 183 -8.76 -12.90 -0.66
N TYR A 184 -7.92 -12.40 0.23
CA TYR A 184 -6.47 -12.34 0.05
C TYR A 184 -5.90 -13.71 -0.31
N ASN A 185 -6.12 -14.74 0.53
CA ASN A 185 -5.57 -16.07 0.29
C ASN A 185 -6.10 -16.72 -1.01
N ARG A 186 -7.33 -16.39 -1.41
CA ARG A 186 -7.88 -16.88 -2.67
C ARG A 186 -7.16 -16.24 -3.85
N GLU A 187 -7.01 -14.93 -3.84
CA GLU A 187 -6.32 -14.21 -4.91
C GLU A 187 -4.85 -14.66 -5.04
N GLN A 188 -4.15 -14.89 -3.93
CA GLN A 188 -2.80 -15.45 -3.97
C GLN A 188 -2.74 -16.82 -4.65
N ARG A 189 -3.67 -17.71 -4.34
CA ARG A 189 -3.75 -19.02 -4.99
C ARG A 189 -4.07 -18.91 -6.48
N ASP A 190 -5.04 -18.07 -6.85
CA ASP A 190 -5.44 -17.87 -8.24
C ASP A 190 -4.26 -17.35 -9.07
N VAL A 191 -3.46 -16.42 -8.54
CA VAL A 191 -2.25 -15.90 -9.18
C VAL A 191 -1.17 -16.98 -9.30
N ALA A 192 -0.88 -17.69 -8.20
CA ALA A 192 0.13 -18.76 -8.22
C ALA A 192 -0.23 -19.87 -9.20
N GLU A 193 -1.50 -20.24 -9.29
CA GLU A 193 -2.01 -21.24 -10.25
C GLU A 193 -1.88 -20.73 -11.69
N PHE A 194 -2.22 -19.47 -11.96
CA PHE A 194 -2.09 -18.86 -13.26
C PHE A 194 -0.64 -18.93 -13.78
N TYR A 195 0.34 -18.49 -12.96
CA TYR A 195 1.75 -18.51 -13.38
C TYR A 195 2.35 -19.91 -13.43
N LYS A 196 1.93 -20.83 -12.56
CA LYS A 196 2.36 -22.24 -12.60
C LYS A 196 1.95 -22.90 -13.93
N ASN A 197 0.78 -22.59 -14.45
CA ASN A 197 0.26 -23.18 -15.68
C ASN A 197 0.84 -22.52 -16.96
N ARG A 198 1.75 -21.54 -16.83
CA ARG A 198 2.36 -20.79 -17.94
C ARG A 198 3.83 -21.16 -18.20
N GLN A 199 4.33 -22.26 -17.63
CA GLN A 199 5.75 -22.64 -17.79
C GLN A 199 6.14 -22.88 -19.25
N ASP A 200 5.21 -23.32 -20.09
CA ASP A 200 5.42 -23.58 -21.53
C ASP A 200 4.80 -22.49 -22.41
N LEU A 201 4.59 -21.30 -21.86
CA LEU A 201 4.00 -20.20 -22.61
C LEU A 201 4.95 -19.71 -23.71
N ILE A 202 4.40 -19.55 -24.90
CA ILE A 202 5.04 -18.84 -26.01
C ILE A 202 4.13 -17.67 -26.38
N LEU A 203 4.68 -16.46 -26.37
CA LEU A 203 3.97 -15.24 -26.75
C LEU A 203 4.43 -14.76 -28.12
N ASP A 204 3.49 -14.37 -28.97
CA ASP A 204 3.78 -13.67 -30.22
C ASP A 204 4.01 -12.19 -29.92
N VAL A 205 5.28 -11.84 -29.66
CA VAL A 205 5.74 -10.47 -29.44
C VAL A 205 6.63 -10.05 -30.59
N GLN A 206 6.23 -9.02 -31.30
CA GLN A 206 6.99 -8.46 -32.41
C GLN A 206 7.97 -7.41 -31.91
N SER A 207 9.21 -7.48 -32.36
CA SER A 207 10.27 -6.52 -32.06
C SER A 207 10.63 -5.72 -33.30
N THR A 208 10.74 -4.41 -33.13
CA THR A 208 11.10 -3.48 -34.23
C THR A 208 12.38 -2.69 -33.95
N PHE A 209 13.09 -2.99 -32.84
CA PHE A 209 14.33 -2.31 -32.52
C PHE A 209 15.44 -2.64 -33.53
N PRO A 210 16.27 -1.65 -33.88
CA PRO A 210 17.40 -1.87 -34.82
C PRO A 210 18.42 -2.85 -34.26
N GLU A 211 19.23 -3.45 -35.15
CA GLU A 211 20.39 -4.26 -34.75
C GLU A 211 21.35 -3.45 -33.89
N GLY A 212 22.03 -4.12 -32.93
CA GLY A 212 22.98 -3.52 -32.02
C GLY A 212 22.66 -3.80 -30.55
N LYS A 213 23.29 -3.04 -29.65
CA LYS A 213 23.10 -3.18 -28.20
C LYS A 213 21.99 -2.25 -27.70
N ASN A 214 21.08 -2.78 -26.90
CA ASN A 214 20.01 -2.03 -26.26
C ASN A 214 20.03 -2.27 -24.75
N THR A 215 20.07 -1.20 -23.96
CA THR A 215 19.95 -1.26 -22.51
C THR A 215 18.78 -0.39 -22.08
N LEU A 216 17.68 -1.03 -21.66
CA LEU A 216 16.52 -0.37 -21.09
C LEU A 216 16.54 -0.58 -19.58
N LEU A 217 16.71 0.51 -18.83
CA LEU A 217 16.70 0.53 -17.38
C LEU A 217 15.39 1.11 -16.88
N ILE A 218 14.66 0.39 -16.05
CA ILE A 218 13.42 0.82 -15.43
C ILE A 218 13.63 0.82 -13.92
N ILE A 219 13.57 2.01 -13.32
CA ILE A 219 13.74 2.21 -11.89
C ILE A 219 12.36 2.51 -11.30
N ILE A 220 11.88 1.65 -10.42
CA ILE A 220 10.64 1.84 -9.68
C ILE A 220 11.01 2.28 -8.28
N GLY A 221 10.73 3.56 -7.97
CA GLY A 221 10.85 4.13 -6.64
C GLY A 221 9.69 3.73 -5.74
N GLU A 222 9.83 3.98 -4.47
CA GLU A 222 8.86 3.68 -3.42
C GLU A 222 8.48 4.95 -2.68
N SER A 223 7.16 5.23 -2.56
CA SER A 223 6.60 6.33 -1.74
C SER A 223 7.13 7.73 -2.08
N GLN A 224 7.65 7.94 -3.31
CA GLN A 224 8.21 9.23 -3.70
C GLN A 224 7.12 10.16 -4.22
N ASN A 225 6.81 11.16 -3.43
CA ASN A 225 5.94 12.24 -3.79
C ASN A 225 6.72 13.31 -4.60
N LYS A 226 6.16 13.77 -5.73
CA LYS A 226 6.85 14.76 -6.58
C LYS A 226 6.97 16.14 -5.93
N THR A 227 6.05 16.51 -5.00
CA THR A 227 6.03 17.84 -4.36
C THR A 227 7.23 18.06 -3.43
N HIS A 228 7.92 17.00 -3.00
CA HIS A 228 9.16 17.06 -2.25
C HIS A 228 10.43 16.93 -3.11
N MET A 229 10.31 16.99 -4.44
CA MET A 229 11.47 16.95 -5.34
C MET A 229 11.80 18.36 -5.87
N GLN A 230 13.03 18.83 -5.69
CA GLN A 230 13.53 20.08 -6.27
C GLN A 230 13.33 20.12 -7.79
N LEU A 231 13.45 18.97 -8.44
CA LEU A 231 13.27 18.82 -9.89
C LEU A 231 11.86 19.25 -10.35
N TYR A 232 10.85 19.18 -9.47
CA TYR A 232 9.47 19.61 -9.69
C TYR A 232 9.13 20.96 -9.01
N GLY A 233 10.15 21.69 -8.49
CA GLY A 233 9.97 23.01 -7.93
C GLY A 233 9.90 23.08 -6.40
N TYR A 234 10.17 22.00 -5.69
CA TYR A 234 10.30 22.05 -4.23
C TYR A 234 11.46 22.97 -3.82
N PRO A 235 11.30 23.85 -2.82
CA PRO A 235 12.33 24.84 -2.48
C PRO A 235 13.62 24.23 -1.94
N ARG A 236 13.55 23.12 -1.21
CA ARG A 236 14.71 22.43 -0.69
C ARG A 236 15.50 21.71 -1.78
N SER A 237 16.83 21.67 -1.62
CA SER A 237 17.74 21.00 -2.55
C SER A 237 17.70 19.48 -2.39
N THR A 238 16.57 18.87 -2.73
CA THR A 238 16.33 17.43 -2.62
C THR A 238 16.68 16.64 -3.88
N SER A 239 16.96 17.32 -5.00
CA SER A 239 17.33 16.66 -6.27
C SER A 239 18.50 17.35 -6.96
N PRO A 240 19.60 17.71 -6.25
CA PRO A 240 20.67 18.54 -6.83
C PRO A 240 21.41 17.87 -7.99
N LEU A 241 21.62 16.55 -7.94
CA LEU A 241 22.37 15.82 -8.96
C LEU A 241 21.57 15.62 -10.24
N LEU A 242 20.27 15.39 -10.16
CA LEU A 242 19.39 15.38 -11.34
C LEU A 242 19.19 16.79 -11.91
N MET A 243 19.20 17.84 -11.07
CA MET A 243 19.18 19.22 -11.54
C MET A 243 20.41 19.57 -12.40
N GLU A 244 21.60 19.02 -12.13
CA GLU A 244 22.80 19.21 -12.95
C GLU A 244 22.63 18.72 -14.39
N ILE A 245 21.81 17.69 -14.61
CA ILE A 245 21.55 17.10 -15.93
C ILE A 245 20.11 17.33 -16.41
N LYS A 246 19.42 18.32 -15.85
CA LYS A 246 18.01 18.58 -16.12
C LYS A 246 17.69 18.66 -17.62
N ASP A 247 18.56 19.28 -18.40
CA ASP A 247 18.38 19.47 -19.84
C ASP A 247 18.49 18.15 -20.64
N GLU A 248 19.03 17.10 -20.04
CA GLU A 248 19.07 15.75 -20.63
C GLU A 248 17.83 14.92 -20.27
N LEU A 249 17.03 15.37 -19.31
CA LEU A 249 15.88 14.67 -18.78
C LEU A 249 14.58 15.12 -19.44
N THR A 250 13.71 14.19 -19.74
CA THR A 250 12.30 14.47 -20.01
C THR A 250 11.50 14.24 -18.74
N ILE A 251 11.00 15.34 -18.14
CA ILE A 251 10.35 15.36 -16.84
C ILE A 251 8.86 15.59 -17.06
N TYR A 252 8.02 14.58 -16.75
CA TYR A 252 6.57 14.66 -16.95
C TYR A 252 5.89 15.32 -15.75
N ASN A 253 5.10 16.36 -16.02
CA ASN A 253 4.52 17.24 -15.00
C ASN A 253 3.23 16.71 -14.36
N ASP A 254 2.41 15.95 -15.10
CA ASP A 254 1.07 15.55 -14.67
C ASP A 254 0.89 14.02 -14.68
N VAL A 255 1.53 13.38 -13.73
CA VAL A 255 1.53 11.91 -13.57
C VAL A 255 0.96 11.51 -12.22
N CYS A 256 0.11 10.50 -12.21
CA CYS A 256 -0.39 9.91 -10.98
C CYS A 256 -0.26 8.38 -10.97
N SER A 257 -0.18 7.83 -9.79
CA SER A 257 -0.37 6.39 -9.54
C SER A 257 -1.88 6.05 -9.50
N PRO A 258 -2.29 4.84 -9.86
CA PRO A 258 -3.70 4.41 -9.83
C PRO A 258 -4.16 4.01 -8.42
N ALA A 259 -3.24 3.87 -7.49
CA ALA A 259 -3.46 3.47 -6.11
C ALA A 259 -2.46 4.16 -5.18
N ILE A 260 -2.61 3.96 -3.87
CA ILE A 260 -1.74 4.56 -2.84
C ILE A 260 -0.92 3.52 -2.05
N HIS A 261 -0.82 2.29 -2.57
CA HIS A 261 -0.06 1.20 -1.94
C HIS A 261 0.68 0.39 -2.99
N THR A 262 1.90 0.00 -2.67
CA THR A 262 2.87 -0.70 -3.52
C THR A 262 2.26 -1.88 -4.27
N LEU A 263 1.62 -2.84 -3.60
CA LEU A 263 1.05 -4.03 -4.25
C LEU A 263 0.02 -3.70 -5.33
N SER A 264 -0.87 -2.74 -5.06
CA SER A 264 -1.89 -2.31 -6.01
C SER A 264 -1.29 -1.59 -7.20
N CYS A 265 -0.27 -0.76 -6.96
CA CYS A 265 0.45 -0.02 -8.00
C CYS A 265 1.30 -0.95 -8.87
N MET A 266 2.11 -1.81 -8.26
CA MET A 266 2.98 -2.75 -8.96
C MET A 266 2.19 -3.67 -9.89
N LYS A 267 1.04 -4.18 -9.43
CA LYS A 267 0.13 -4.97 -10.26
C LYS A 267 -0.28 -4.22 -11.53
N GLN A 268 -0.53 -2.92 -11.45
CA GLN A 268 -0.98 -2.10 -12.57
C GLN A 268 0.19 -1.58 -13.43
N ILE A 269 1.35 -1.33 -12.84
CA ILE A 269 2.56 -0.94 -13.57
C ILE A 269 3.08 -2.09 -14.44
N LEU A 270 3.04 -3.32 -13.92
CA LEU A 270 3.67 -4.48 -14.56
C LEU A 270 2.74 -5.27 -15.48
N THR A 271 1.44 -4.99 -15.49
CA THR A 271 0.45 -5.75 -16.27
C THR A 271 -0.55 -4.81 -16.96
N PHE A 272 -1.42 -5.34 -17.81
CA PHE A 272 -2.53 -4.60 -18.43
C PHE A 272 -3.69 -4.34 -17.46
N THR A 273 -3.50 -4.54 -16.17
CA THR A 273 -4.51 -4.29 -15.15
C THR A 273 -4.73 -2.79 -14.96
N ASN A 274 -5.99 -2.38 -15.01
CA ASN A 274 -6.43 -1.03 -14.70
C ASN A 274 -7.81 -1.07 -14.04
N TYR A 275 -8.41 0.09 -13.73
CA TYR A 275 -9.72 0.11 -13.07
C TYR A 275 -10.86 -0.42 -13.95
N GLU A 276 -10.73 -0.39 -15.29
CA GLU A 276 -11.70 -0.94 -16.23
C GLU A 276 -11.58 -2.46 -16.33
N GLN A 277 -10.35 -2.97 -16.23
CA GLN A 277 -9.99 -4.38 -16.37
C GLN A 277 -9.15 -4.86 -15.18
N PRO A 278 -9.74 -4.98 -13.98
CA PRO A 278 -9.00 -5.20 -12.74
C PRO A 278 -8.37 -6.60 -12.59
N ASP A 279 -8.76 -7.54 -13.44
CA ASP A 279 -8.34 -8.95 -13.36
C ASP A 279 -7.31 -9.35 -14.42
N MET A 280 -6.77 -8.41 -15.21
CA MET A 280 -5.83 -8.72 -16.30
C MET A 280 -4.54 -9.35 -15.80
N TYR A 281 -4.06 -8.99 -14.61
CA TYR A 281 -2.85 -9.54 -13.98
C TYR A 281 -2.86 -11.08 -13.80
N LYS A 282 -4.02 -11.71 -13.84
CA LYS A 282 -4.19 -13.17 -13.75
C LYS A 282 -4.79 -13.78 -15.03
N LYS A 283 -4.71 -13.08 -16.16
CA LYS A 283 -5.24 -13.54 -17.44
C LYS A 283 -4.24 -13.35 -18.57
N GLU A 284 -3.39 -12.32 -18.46
CA GLU A 284 -2.52 -11.86 -19.53
C GLU A 284 -1.05 -11.82 -19.11
N ALA A 285 -0.18 -11.64 -20.08
CA ALA A 285 1.26 -11.50 -19.88
C ALA A 285 1.59 -10.22 -19.11
N ASN A 286 2.63 -10.28 -18.29
CA ASN A 286 3.24 -9.11 -17.69
C ASN A 286 4.36 -8.52 -18.56
N ILE A 287 4.81 -7.29 -18.26
CA ILE A 287 5.83 -6.61 -19.06
C ILE A 287 7.16 -7.36 -19.12
N ILE A 288 7.53 -8.12 -18.07
CA ILE A 288 8.78 -8.89 -18.04
C ILE A 288 8.72 -10.03 -19.05
N GLU A 289 7.59 -10.74 -19.11
CA GLU A 289 7.34 -11.78 -20.13
C GLU A 289 7.36 -11.18 -21.53
N LEU A 290 6.69 -10.04 -21.75
CA LEU A 290 6.66 -9.36 -23.05
C LEU A 290 8.06 -8.95 -23.51
N LEU A 291 8.88 -8.39 -22.62
CA LEU A 291 10.26 -8.03 -22.93
C LEU A 291 11.12 -9.26 -23.24
N HIS A 292 10.94 -10.35 -22.47
CA HIS A 292 11.65 -11.60 -22.73
C HIS A 292 11.32 -12.18 -24.12
N PHE A 293 10.04 -12.33 -24.45
CA PHE A 293 9.62 -12.82 -25.76
C PHE A 293 9.86 -11.82 -26.90
N GLY A 294 9.99 -10.53 -26.56
CA GLY A 294 10.44 -9.47 -27.47
C GLY A 294 11.95 -9.44 -27.70
N GLY A 295 12.72 -10.41 -27.17
CA GLY A 295 14.15 -10.56 -27.43
C GLY A 295 15.09 -9.85 -26.45
N TYR A 296 14.58 -9.39 -25.31
CA TYR A 296 15.39 -8.86 -24.23
C TYR A 296 15.75 -9.94 -23.20
N LYS A 297 16.98 -9.96 -22.72
CA LYS A 297 17.34 -10.61 -21.47
C LYS A 297 16.90 -9.72 -20.33
N THR A 298 16.02 -10.24 -19.46
CA THR A 298 15.41 -9.48 -18.40
C THR A 298 16.10 -9.73 -17.06
N PHE A 299 16.30 -8.66 -16.27
CA PHE A 299 16.89 -8.69 -14.94
C PHE A 299 15.99 -7.94 -13.98
N TRP A 300 15.80 -8.50 -12.77
CA TRP A 300 15.03 -7.86 -11.72
C TRP A 300 15.83 -7.84 -10.43
N PHE A 301 15.99 -6.66 -9.84
CA PHE A 301 16.59 -6.46 -8.53
C PHE A 301 15.60 -5.74 -7.62
N ASP A 302 15.40 -6.30 -6.44
CA ASP A 302 14.44 -5.84 -5.48
C ASP A 302 15.09 -5.59 -4.12
N ASN A 303 14.95 -4.38 -3.60
CA ASN A 303 15.42 -4.02 -2.27
C ASN A 303 14.29 -3.94 -1.24
N GLN A 304 13.06 -4.37 -1.57
CA GLN A 304 11.90 -4.40 -0.67
C GLN A 304 11.89 -5.62 0.27
N GLY A 305 12.80 -6.57 0.06
CA GLY A 305 12.92 -7.80 0.84
C GLY A 305 12.21 -9.01 0.24
N GLU A 306 12.51 -10.20 0.80
CA GLU A 306 11.79 -11.42 0.43
C GLU A 306 10.45 -11.46 1.16
N ASP A 307 9.34 -11.42 0.45
CA ASP A 307 8.09 -11.89 1.00
C ASP A 307 8.03 -13.42 0.87
N LYS A 308 8.34 -14.10 1.98
CA LYS A 308 8.30 -15.57 2.05
C LYS A 308 6.88 -16.14 1.92
N ASN A 309 5.85 -15.29 2.01
CA ASN A 309 4.45 -15.70 1.99
C ASN A 309 3.82 -15.58 0.60
N GLY A 310 4.59 -15.21 -0.44
CA GLY A 310 4.07 -15.13 -1.80
C GLY A 310 3.00 -14.04 -1.97
N ALA A 311 3.05 -12.96 -1.18
CA ALA A 311 2.33 -11.76 -1.51
C ALA A 311 2.59 -11.46 -2.97
N PHE A 312 1.64 -10.99 -3.73
CA PHE A 312 1.79 -10.60 -5.14
C PHE A 312 3.25 -10.50 -5.55
N ALA A 313 3.97 -11.51 -5.14
CA ALA A 313 5.38 -11.50 -5.13
C ALA A 313 5.78 -11.11 -6.53
N ILE A 314 6.63 -10.17 -6.58
CA ILE A 314 7.45 -9.87 -7.74
C ILE A 314 7.91 -11.19 -8.39
N ASP A 315 8.13 -12.26 -7.62
CA ASP A 315 8.30 -13.64 -8.08
C ASP A 315 7.20 -14.15 -9.01
N THR A 316 5.98 -13.80 -8.76
CA THR A 316 4.84 -14.21 -9.57
C THR A 316 4.79 -13.43 -10.89
N TYR A 317 5.36 -12.21 -10.93
CA TYR A 317 5.39 -11.37 -12.12
C TYR A 317 6.67 -11.50 -12.97
N THR A 318 7.68 -12.21 -12.49
CA THR A 318 8.98 -12.29 -13.14
C THR A 318 9.48 -13.73 -13.40
N PRO A 319 8.64 -14.67 -13.86
CA PRO A 319 9.03 -16.08 -14.00
C PRO A 319 10.15 -16.31 -15.03
N THR A 320 10.34 -15.38 -15.97
CA THR A 320 11.36 -15.44 -17.02
C THR A 320 12.55 -14.50 -16.77
N SER A 321 12.54 -13.73 -15.68
CA SER A 321 13.63 -12.82 -15.36
C SER A 321 14.77 -13.52 -14.60
N TYR A 322 16.01 -13.06 -14.83
CA TYR A 322 17.14 -13.41 -13.97
C TYR A 322 17.02 -12.60 -12.68
N ARG A 323 16.42 -13.20 -11.68
CA ARG A 323 16.19 -12.56 -10.41
C ARG A 323 17.37 -12.72 -9.48
N THR A 324 17.92 -11.60 -9.02
CA THR A 324 18.80 -11.55 -7.86
C THR A 324 18.14 -10.65 -6.84
N MET A 325 17.73 -11.22 -5.72
CA MET A 325 17.24 -10.41 -4.60
C MET A 325 18.43 -9.85 -3.83
N ALA A 326 18.45 -8.55 -3.70
CA ALA A 326 19.20 -7.93 -2.64
C ALA A 326 18.50 -8.27 -1.33
N LYS A 327 19.07 -9.19 -0.57
CA LYS A 327 18.50 -9.53 0.74
C LYS A 327 18.65 -8.32 1.64
N ARG A 328 17.54 -7.77 2.06
CA ARG A 328 17.47 -6.64 2.99
C ARG A 328 18.27 -6.88 4.28
N SER A 329 18.35 -8.14 4.71
CA SER A 329 19.14 -8.57 5.85
C SER A 329 20.67 -8.54 5.64
N ASP A 330 21.13 -8.55 4.39
CA ASP A 330 22.55 -8.63 4.05
C ASP A 330 23.14 -7.25 3.73
N VAL A 331 22.30 -6.21 3.66
CA VAL A 331 22.70 -4.88 3.20
C VAL A 331 22.34 -3.82 4.21
N TYR A 332 23.27 -3.59 5.08
CA TYR A 332 23.24 -2.46 6.00
C TYR A 332 24.38 -1.51 5.67
N ASN A 333 24.07 -0.21 5.66
CA ASN A 333 25.11 0.82 5.64
C ASN A 333 25.96 0.75 6.94
N ALA A 334 26.93 1.65 7.08
CA ALA A 334 27.78 1.75 8.27
C ALA A 334 27.02 1.92 9.60
N THR A 335 25.72 2.28 9.56
CA THR A 335 24.84 2.39 10.73
C THR A 335 23.98 1.17 10.97
N GLY A 336 24.10 0.11 10.13
CA GLY A 336 23.29 -1.09 10.23
C GLY A 336 21.86 -0.94 9.70
N LYS A 337 21.60 0.03 8.81
CA LYS A 337 20.26 0.31 8.25
C LYS A 337 20.19 -0.02 6.76
N PRO A 338 19.04 -0.54 6.26
CA PRO A 338 18.88 -0.85 4.85
C PRO A 338 18.79 0.43 4.01
N ASN A 339 19.50 0.47 2.88
CA ASN A 339 19.42 1.55 1.90
C ASN A 339 19.63 1.01 0.48
N ASP A 340 19.44 1.87 -0.54
CA ASP A 340 19.48 1.48 -1.94
C ASP A 340 20.88 1.45 -2.57
N SER A 341 21.97 1.63 -1.80
CA SER A 341 23.35 1.57 -2.36
C SER A 341 23.66 0.23 -3.01
N ILE A 342 23.06 -0.86 -2.54
CA ILE A 342 23.23 -2.20 -3.12
C ILE A 342 22.73 -2.28 -4.57
N ILE A 343 21.71 -1.54 -4.91
CA ILE A 343 21.12 -1.51 -6.26
C ILE A 343 22.16 -1.05 -7.28
N ILE A 344 23.05 -0.15 -6.89
CA ILE A 344 24.16 0.33 -7.74
C ILE A 344 25.11 -0.82 -8.08
N GLY A 345 25.51 -1.61 -7.08
CA GLY A 345 26.37 -2.78 -7.29
C GLY A 345 25.69 -3.87 -8.14
N ALA A 346 24.39 -4.08 -7.92
CA ALA A 346 23.58 -5.01 -8.73
C ALA A 346 23.54 -4.57 -10.21
N LEU A 347 23.35 -3.28 -10.47
CA LEU A 347 23.38 -2.73 -11.82
C LEU A 347 24.74 -2.92 -12.47
N GLU A 348 25.85 -2.62 -11.76
CA GLU A 348 27.20 -2.80 -12.26
C GLU A 348 27.46 -4.26 -12.68
N MET A 349 27.01 -5.22 -11.89
CA MET A 349 27.12 -6.64 -12.20
C MET A 349 26.40 -7.00 -13.50
N VAL A 350 25.16 -6.55 -13.70
CA VAL A 350 24.38 -6.81 -14.91
C VAL A 350 24.99 -6.13 -16.14
N LEU A 351 25.56 -4.95 -15.97
CA LEU A 351 26.20 -4.23 -17.06
C LEU A 351 27.50 -4.89 -17.57
N GLN A 352 28.01 -5.91 -16.88
CA GLN A 352 29.08 -6.79 -17.36
C GLN A 352 28.58 -7.93 -18.25
N ASP A 353 27.28 -8.24 -18.21
CA ASP A 353 26.68 -9.24 -19.09
C ASP A 353 26.82 -8.83 -20.56
N THR A 354 27.20 -9.77 -21.42
CA THR A 354 27.52 -9.51 -22.83
C THR A 354 26.32 -9.56 -23.77
N THR A 355 25.14 -9.90 -23.27
CA THR A 355 23.90 -9.94 -24.07
C THR A 355 23.63 -8.57 -24.72
N ALA A 356 23.23 -8.58 -25.98
CA ALA A 356 23.01 -7.35 -26.73
C ALA A 356 21.82 -6.54 -26.19
N ASN A 357 20.68 -7.19 -25.95
CA ASN A 357 19.46 -6.52 -25.52
C ASN A 357 19.17 -6.85 -24.05
N LYS A 358 19.18 -5.85 -23.19
CA LYS A 358 18.90 -5.98 -21.74
C LYS A 358 17.76 -5.09 -21.31
N ALA A 359 16.84 -5.63 -20.55
CA ALA A 359 15.83 -4.89 -19.80
C ALA A 359 16.08 -5.12 -18.30
N ILE A 360 16.39 -4.06 -17.58
CA ILE A 360 16.82 -4.11 -16.18
C ILE A 360 15.78 -3.38 -15.34
N PHE A 361 15.21 -4.07 -14.37
CA PHE A 361 14.29 -3.49 -13.41
C PHE A 361 14.99 -3.37 -12.05
N LEU A 362 14.94 -2.18 -11.46
CA LEU A 362 15.44 -1.89 -10.13
C LEU A 362 14.25 -1.40 -9.29
N HIS A 363 13.89 -2.14 -8.26
CA HIS A 363 12.82 -1.77 -7.33
C HIS A 363 13.45 -1.31 -6.01
N LEU A 364 13.30 -0.03 -5.72
CA LEU A 364 13.94 0.63 -4.60
C LEU A 364 13.13 0.46 -3.30
N VAL A 365 13.81 0.54 -2.16
CA VAL A 365 13.14 0.80 -0.88
C VAL A 365 12.79 2.30 -0.74
N GLY A 366 13.45 3.16 -1.50
CA GLY A 366 13.15 4.58 -1.70
C GLY A 366 12.81 5.33 -0.43
N ASN A 367 11.64 5.97 -0.45
CA ASN A 367 11.10 6.77 0.66
C ASN A 367 10.10 5.98 1.53
N HIS A 368 10.20 4.65 1.60
CA HIS A 368 9.33 3.83 2.44
C HIS A 368 9.40 4.25 3.92
N PHE A 369 8.29 4.13 4.64
CA PHE A 369 8.15 4.50 6.05
C PHE A 369 9.34 4.05 6.91
N ASP A 370 9.60 4.82 7.94
CA ASP A 370 10.84 5.01 8.69
C ASP A 370 11.93 5.64 7.82
N TYR A 371 11.60 6.83 7.33
CA TYR A 371 12.41 7.61 6.38
C TYR A 371 13.85 7.80 6.85
N SER A 372 14.08 7.91 8.17
CA SER A 372 15.41 8.07 8.76
C SER A 372 16.36 6.89 8.51
N ASN A 373 15.80 5.74 8.11
CA ASN A 373 16.55 4.53 7.78
C ASN A 373 16.83 4.38 6.26
N ARG A 374 16.38 5.33 5.43
CA ARG A 374 16.43 5.21 3.97
C ARG A 374 17.64 5.89 3.32
N TYR A 375 18.47 6.55 4.10
CA TYR A 375 19.66 7.24 3.61
C TYR A 375 20.86 7.00 4.52
N GLU A 376 22.05 7.22 3.97
CA GLU A 376 23.29 7.17 4.74
C GLU A 376 23.47 8.45 5.58
N PRO A 377 24.19 8.42 6.70
CA PRO A 377 24.39 9.59 7.56
C PRO A 377 24.98 10.80 6.84
N SER A 378 25.78 10.59 5.81
CA SER A 378 26.34 11.64 4.94
C SER A 378 25.27 12.41 4.14
N PHE A 379 24.07 11.85 4.03
CA PHE A 379 22.90 12.47 3.39
C PHE A 379 21.91 13.08 4.38
N ALA A 380 22.22 13.12 5.68
CA ALA A 380 21.43 13.83 6.69
C ALA A 380 21.65 15.35 6.58
N PHE A 381 21.20 15.93 5.47
CA PHE A 381 21.43 17.33 5.12
C PHE A 381 20.43 18.28 5.77
N PHE A 382 19.13 17.89 5.75
CA PHE A 382 18.05 18.69 6.31
C PHE A 382 17.83 18.32 7.79
N ASN A 383 17.86 19.32 8.68
CA ASN A 383 17.70 19.13 10.13
C ASN A 383 16.96 20.28 10.81
N ASP A 384 16.42 21.23 10.03
CA ASP A 384 15.72 22.42 10.51
C ASP A 384 14.40 22.67 9.75
N THR A 385 13.84 23.85 9.86
CA THR A 385 12.59 24.26 9.21
C THR A 385 12.79 25.08 7.95
N THR A 386 14.05 25.33 7.54
CA THR A 386 14.35 26.17 6.39
C THR A 386 13.77 25.57 5.12
N ASP A 387 13.04 26.39 4.36
CA ASP A 387 12.42 26.03 3.08
C ASP A 387 11.45 24.83 3.12
N ILE A 388 10.91 24.47 4.30
CA ILE A 388 9.78 23.55 4.37
C ILE A 388 8.55 24.23 3.77
N ASN A 389 8.01 23.63 2.71
CA ASN A 389 6.79 24.11 2.04
C ASN A 389 5.57 23.33 2.52
N SER A 390 5.16 23.58 3.76
CA SER A 390 3.94 22.99 4.34
C SER A 390 3.02 24.08 4.90
N PRO A 391 1.73 24.09 4.50
CA PRO A 391 0.75 25.03 5.06
C PRO A 391 0.49 24.79 6.56
N TYR A 392 0.88 23.64 7.06
CA TYR A 392 0.70 23.22 8.46
C TYR A 392 1.92 23.48 9.34
N LEU A 393 3.00 24.07 8.80
CA LEU A 393 4.28 24.22 9.51
C LEU A 393 4.12 24.79 10.92
N HIS A 394 3.23 25.76 11.10
CA HIS A 394 2.95 26.42 12.38
C HIS A 394 2.22 25.52 13.42
N LEU A 395 1.68 24.37 12.99
CA LEU A 395 0.98 23.39 13.83
C LEU A 395 1.83 22.15 14.13
N LEU A 396 2.96 22.00 13.43
CA LEU A 396 3.77 20.79 13.51
C LEU A 396 4.58 20.73 14.80
N SER A 397 4.62 19.55 15.39
CA SER A 397 5.53 19.26 16.49
C SER A 397 6.97 19.11 16.00
N LYS A 398 7.94 19.14 16.93
CA LYS A 398 9.34 18.85 16.60
C LYS A 398 9.50 17.48 15.91
N GLN A 399 8.76 16.47 16.36
CA GLN A 399 8.77 15.13 15.76
C GLN A 399 8.23 15.11 14.32
N ASP A 400 7.23 15.94 14.01
CA ASP A 400 6.69 16.04 12.65
C ASP A 400 7.67 16.74 11.72
N ILE A 401 8.38 17.77 12.19
CA ILE A 401 9.47 18.43 11.46
C ILE A 401 10.62 17.44 11.21
N GLU A 402 10.98 16.62 12.19
CA GLU A 402 11.98 15.55 12.03
C GLU A 402 11.58 14.52 10.94
N LYS A 403 10.27 14.20 10.83
CA LYS A 403 9.77 13.32 9.74
C LYS A 403 9.92 13.98 8.37
N ILE A 404 9.58 15.26 8.22
CA ILE A 404 9.76 16.00 6.96
C ILE A 404 11.25 16.01 6.59
N ASN A 405 12.13 16.35 7.53
CA ASN A 405 13.57 16.37 7.30
C ASN A 405 14.09 14.99 6.88
N ALA A 406 13.64 13.93 7.53
CA ALA A 406 14.04 12.56 7.20
C ALA A 406 13.55 12.15 5.80
N TYR A 407 12.32 12.52 5.43
CA TYR A 407 11.78 12.27 4.10
C TYR A 407 12.54 13.04 3.00
N ASP A 408 12.86 14.30 3.24
CA ASP A 408 13.64 15.13 2.30
C ASP A 408 15.07 14.61 2.14
N ASN A 409 15.70 14.12 3.22
CA ASN A 409 17.00 13.46 3.17
C ASN A 409 16.94 12.14 2.37
N ALA A 410 15.89 11.36 2.54
CA ALA A 410 15.64 10.14 1.76
C ALA A 410 15.42 10.47 0.26
N THR A 411 14.67 11.52 -0.04
CA THR A 411 14.49 12.04 -1.41
C THR A 411 15.84 12.46 -2.03
N ARG A 412 16.68 13.14 -1.26
CA ARG A 412 18.04 13.53 -1.70
C ARG A 412 18.94 12.31 -1.92
N TYR A 413 18.79 11.28 -1.13
CA TYR A 413 19.51 10.02 -1.33
C TYR A 413 19.01 9.28 -2.58
N ASN A 414 17.71 9.29 -2.83
CA ASN A 414 17.13 8.73 -4.04
C ASN A 414 17.62 9.45 -5.32
N ASP A 415 17.77 10.78 -5.28
CA ASP A 415 18.42 11.57 -6.32
C ASP A 415 19.83 11.04 -6.65
N TYR A 416 20.65 10.76 -5.62
CA TYR A 416 21.97 10.15 -5.79
C TYR A 416 21.89 8.76 -6.42
N ILE A 417 20.97 7.92 -6.01
CA ILE A 417 20.81 6.56 -6.56
C ILE A 417 20.43 6.63 -8.04
N VAL A 418 19.40 7.40 -8.39
CA VAL A 418 18.92 7.53 -9.79
C VAL A 418 20.02 8.13 -10.67
N ARG A 419 20.69 9.22 -10.24
CA ARG A 419 21.80 9.81 -10.96
C ARG A 419 22.96 8.81 -11.14
N SER A 420 23.31 8.06 -10.12
CA SER A 420 24.36 7.04 -10.17
C SER A 420 24.06 5.95 -11.19
N CYS A 421 22.78 5.56 -11.31
CA CYS A 421 22.35 4.59 -12.31
C CYS A 421 22.48 5.16 -13.75
N ILE A 422 22.07 6.42 -13.97
CA ILE A 422 22.22 7.09 -15.27
C ILE A 422 23.69 7.11 -15.69
N GLU A 423 24.62 7.52 -14.81
CA GLU A 423 26.03 7.59 -15.16
C GLU A 423 26.62 6.23 -15.54
N ARG A 424 26.15 5.13 -14.93
CA ARG A 424 26.64 3.79 -15.27
C ARG A 424 26.17 3.33 -16.64
N ILE A 425 24.92 3.57 -17.02
CA ILE A 425 24.43 3.19 -18.35
C ILE A 425 24.93 4.15 -19.43
N ARG A 426 25.19 5.42 -19.09
CA ARG A 426 25.76 6.43 -20.01
C ARG A 426 27.09 5.98 -20.60
N THR A 427 27.88 5.23 -19.84
CA THR A 427 29.20 4.74 -20.28
C THR A 427 29.12 3.50 -21.16
N LYS A 428 27.93 2.97 -21.40
CA LYS A 428 27.77 1.75 -22.20
C LYS A 428 27.60 2.06 -23.69
N GLU A 429 28.12 1.18 -24.51
CA GLU A 429 27.92 1.23 -25.96
C GLU A 429 26.48 0.88 -26.32
N GLY A 430 26.00 1.48 -27.41
CA GLY A 430 24.67 1.23 -27.97
C GLY A 430 23.61 2.13 -27.36
N ARG A 431 22.37 1.77 -27.62
CA ARG A 431 21.20 2.53 -27.20
C ARG A 431 20.90 2.31 -25.73
N CYS A 432 20.90 3.38 -24.95
CA CYS A 432 20.62 3.33 -23.52
C CYS A 432 19.48 4.28 -23.15
N ALA A 433 18.49 3.78 -22.43
CA ALA A 433 17.41 4.56 -21.87
C ALA A 433 17.15 4.19 -20.40
N MET A 434 16.74 5.16 -19.59
CA MET A 434 16.30 4.97 -18.22
C MET A 434 14.94 5.62 -18.02
N LEU A 435 13.98 4.86 -17.51
CA LEU A 435 12.68 5.32 -17.04
C LEU A 435 12.66 5.22 -15.52
N TYR A 436 12.47 6.34 -14.83
CA TYR A 436 12.22 6.40 -13.39
C TYR A 436 10.78 6.82 -13.12
N LEU A 437 10.10 6.07 -12.26
CA LEU A 437 8.79 6.42 -11.70
C LEU A 437 8.72 5.94 -10.26
N SER A 438 7.91 6.59 -9.42
CA SER A 438 7.53 6.00 -8.14
C SER A 438 6.28 5.14 -8.31
N ASP A 439 6.13 4.13 -7.48
CA ASP A 439 4.92 3.32 -7.44
C ASP A 439 3.71 4.14 -6.96
N HIS A 440 3.85 4.90 -5.88
CA HIS A 440 2.90 5.89 -5.35
C HIS A 440 3.65 7.01 -4.61
N GLY A 441 2.91 7.99 -4.13
CA GLY A 441 3.42 9.06 -3.28
C GLY A 441 3.14 8.83 -1.79
N GLU A 442 3.44 9.84 -0.98
CA GLU A 442 3.24 9.87 0.47
C GLU A 442 2.77 11.26 0.90
N GLU A 443 1.83 11.35 1.83
CA GLU A 443 1.45 12.61 2.47
C GLU A 443 2.46 12.96 3.57
N ILE A 444 3.14 14.09 3.42
CA ILE A 444 4.16 14.59 4.35
C ILE A 444 3.77 16.01 4.79
N PHE A 445 2.57 16.16 5.32
CA PHE A 445 1.99 17.45 5.73
C PHE A 445 1.85 18.47 4.59
N ASP A 446 1.66 18.00 3.34
CA ASP A 446 1.46 18.85 2.15
C ASP A 446 0.04 19.38 2.06
N TYR A 447 -0.95 18.49 2.13
CA TYR A 447 -2.37 18.79 1.94
C TYR A 447 -3.18 18.60 3.21
N GLN A 448 -2.63 17.97 4.23
CA GLN A 448 -3.27 17.62 5.49
C GLN A 448 -2.27 17.74 6.63
N ASN A 449 -2.76 18.06 7.84
CA ASN A 449 -1.94 17.89 9.05
C ASN A 449 -1.83 16.39 9.41
N TYR A 450 -1.19 15.65 8.52
CA TYR A 450 -1.08 14.18 8.56
C TYR A 450 0.18 13.75 7.80
N CYS A 451 0.79 12.66 8.25
CA CYS A 451 1.96 12.05 7.62
C CYS A 451 1.69 10.55 7.51
N SER A 452 1.65 10.01 6.33
CA SER A 452 1.45 8.63 5.93
C SER A 452 0.36 8.52 4.84
N ARG A 453 -0.22 7.34 4.62
CA ARG A 453 -1.27 7.06 3.63
C ARG A 453 -2.54 6.56 4.30
N SER A 454 -3.68 6.92 3.74
CA SER A 454 -4.99 6.45 4.22
C SER A 454 -6.00 6.43 3.09
N PHE A 455 -6.70 5.32 2.89
CA PHE A 455 -7.79 5.19 1.91
C PHE A 455 -8.96 6.17 2.15
N GLU A 456 -9.13 6.68 3.37
CA GLU A 456 -10.20 7.62 3.68
C GLU A 456 -9.81 9.07 3.44
N LYS A 457 -8.51 9.34 3.39
CA LYS A 457 -7.95 10.69 3.30
C LYS A 457 -6.99 10.83 2.14
N ILE A 458 -7.30 10.20 0.98
CA ILE A 458 -6.42 10.27 -0.18
C ILE A 458 -6.23 11.73 -0.59
N SER A 459 -4.97 12.16 -0.63
CA SER A 459 -4.54 13.49 -1.07
C SER A 459 -3.75 13.41 -2.39
N PRO A 460 -3.55 14.52 -3.10
CA PRO A 460 -2.67 14.56 -4.26
C PRO A 460 -1.26 14.07 -3.96
N ALA A 461 -0.70 14.38 -2.79
CA ALA A 461 0.64 13.94 -2.39
C ALA A 461 0.79 12.42 -2.32
N MET A 462 -0.29 11.68 -2.03
CA MET A 462 -0.26 10.22 -1.97
C MET A 462 -0.24 9.54 -3.35
N CYS A 463 -0.55 10.28 -4.41
CA CYS A 463 -0.71 9.70 -5.75
C CYS A 463 -0.03 10.48 -6.87
N GLU A 464 0.32 11.76 -6.69
CA GLU A 464 1.08 12.50 -7.68
C GLU A 464 2.57 12.19 -7.56
N ILE A 465 3.10 11.51 -8.57
CA ILE A 465 4.42 10.88 -8.55
C ILE A 465 5.34 11.45 -9.66
N PRO A 466 6.67 11.32 -9.51
CA PRO A 466 7.59 11.62 -10.59
C PRO A 466 7.50 10.57 -11.71
N LEU A 467 7.72 11.05 -12.95
CA LEU A 467 8.03 10.23 -14.12
C LEU A 467 9.12 10.95 -14.90
N ILE A 468 10.29 10.31 -15.02
CA ILE A 468 11.49 10.89 -15.60
C ILE A 468 12.08 9.90 -16.60
N LEU A 469 12.33 10.39 -17.82
CA LEU A 469 12.99 9.62 -18.87
C LEU A 469 14.33 10.25 -19.22
N TRP A 470 15.38 9.44 -19.23
CA TRP A 470 16.68 9.75 -19.77
C TRP A 470 17.00 8.82 -20.94
N MET A 471 17.59 9.36 -22.00
CA MET A 471 18.04 8.59 -23.17
C MET A 471 19.37 9.15 -23.65
N ASN A 472 20.29 8.28 -24.08
CA ASN A 472 21.46 8.74 -24.81
C ASN A 472 21.09 9.18 -26.25
N GLU A 473 22.00 9.82 -26.94
CA GLU A 473 21.77 10.34 -28.30
C GLU A 473 21.43 9.22 -29.30
N GLU A 474 22.12 8.09 -29.23
CA GLU A 474 21.88 6.95 -30.09
C GLU A 474 20.44 6.40 -29.93
N TYR A 475 19.94 6.36 -28.69
CA TYR A 475 18.56 5.94 -28.42
C TYR A 475 17.54 6.94 -28.98
N ARG A 476 17.76 8.24 -28.73
CA ARG A 476 16.86 9.30 -29.22
C ARG A 476 16.73 9.30 -30.74
N ASN A 477 17.81 9.02 -31.45
CA ASN A 477 17.85 8.98 -32.91
C ASN A 477 17.26 7.68 -33.51
N SER A 478 17.06 6.64 -32.69
CA SER A 478 16.62 5.32 -33.13
C SER A 478 15.14 5.02 -32.90
N CYS A 479 14.41 5.90 -32.22
CA CYS A 479 12.99 5.70 -31.90
C CYS A 479 12.18 6.98 -32.17
N ASP A 480 10.96 6.79 -32.66
CA ASP A 480 10.01 7.86 -32.92
C ASP A 480 9.07 8.04 -31.72
N LEU A 481 9.59 8.67 -30.66
CA LEU A 481 8.84 8.93 -29.43
C LEU A 481 8.37 10.38 -29.38
N THR A 482 7.14 10.59 -28.94
CA THR A 482 6.59 11.91 -28.64
C THR A 482 6.81 12.23 -27.16
N LEU A 483 7.58 13.28 -26.87
CA LEU A 483 8.01 13.64 -25.53
C LEU A 483 7.28 14.89 -25.01
N GLU A 484 5.95 14.84 -24.98
CA GLU A 484 5.12 15.94 -24.47
C GLU A 484 4.97 15.84 -22.95
N ILE A 485 5.71 16.66 -22.22
CA ILE A 485 5.86 16.62 -20.75
C ILE A 485 4.59 16.93 -19.95
N ASN A 486 3.57 17.53 -20.58
CA ASN A 486 2.32 17.93 -19.92
C ASN A 486 1.15 16.95 -20.19
N ARG A 487 1.41 15.80 -20.79
CA ARG A 487 0.39 14.77 -21.00
C ARG A 487 -0.13 14.24 -19.65
N PRO A 488 -1.46 14.32 -19.39
CA PRO A 488 -2.04 13.78 -18.16
C PRO A 488 -1.95 12.26 -18.16
N THR A 489 -1.10 11.67 -17.34
CA THR A 489 -0.76 10.24 -17.36
C THR A 489 -1.13 9.56 -16.04
N CYS A 490 -1.60 8.31 -16.11
CA CYS A 490 -1.72 7.41 -14.97
C CYS A 490 -0.86 6.17 -15.22
N THR A 491 -0.15 5.69 -14.20
CA THR A 491 0.81 4.58 -14.38
C THR A 491 0.17 3.21 -14.56
N ASP A 492 -1.15 3.09 -14.51
CA ASP A 492 -1.88 1.89 -14.94
C ASP A 492 -1.85 1.67 -16.47
N ASP A 493 -1.37 2.67 -17.23
CA ASP A 493 -1.13 2.56 -18.68
C ASP A 493 0.37 2.56 -19.03
N ILE A 494 1.26 2.62 -18.03
CA ILE A 494 2.70 2.73 -18.30
C ILE A 494 3.29 1.52 -19.03
N ILE A 495 2.64 0.36 -18.93
CA ILE A 495 3.03 -0.84 -19.68
C ILE A 495 3.10 -0.57 -21.20
N HIS A 496 2.15 0.20 -21.75
CA HIS A 496 2.14 0.59 -23.16
C HIS A 496 3.34 1.51 -23.49
N GLY A 497 3.68 2.42 -22.58
CA GLY A 497 4.87 3.27 -22.71
C GLY A 497 6.18 2.48 -22.63
N ILE A 498 6.29 1.50 -21.74
CA ILE A 498 7.46 0.63 -21.68
C ILE A 498 7.60 -0.21 -22.96
N MET A 499 6.48 -0.65 -23.55
CA MET A 499 6.49 -1.36 -24.85
C MET A 499 7.01 -0.46 -25.98
N ASP A 500 6.64 0.81 -26.03
CA ASP A 500 7.18 1.77 -27.00
C ASP A 500 8.67 2.02 -26.78
N LEU A 501 9.11 2.23 -25.53
CA LEU A 501 10.52 2.33 -25.20
C LEU A 501 11.29 1.07 -25.63
N ALA A 502 10.75 -0.11 -25.40
CA ALA A 502 11.37 -1.36 -25.80
C ALA A 502 11.23 -1.65 -27.30
N GLN A 503 10.46 -0.86 -28.04
CA GLN A 503 10.13 -1.09 -29.45
C GLN A 503 9.59 -2.50 -29.70
N ILE A 504 8.65 -2.93 -28.83
CA ILE A 504 7.94 -4.22 -28.94
C ILE A 504 6.44 -4.00 -29.10
N LYS A 505 5.78 -4.94 -29.77
CA LYS A 505 4.33 -4.94 -29.94
C LYS A 505 3.74 -6.28 -29.55
N TYR A 506 2.59 -6.23 -28.92
CA TYR A 506 1.78 -7.38 -28.50
C TYR A 506 0.31 -7.10 -28.80
N THR A 507 -0.52 -8.13 -28.87
CA THR A 507 -1.95 -8.00 -29.24
C THR A 507 -2.75 -7.02 -28.39
N LEU A 508 -2.36 -6.84 -27.12
CA LEU A 508 -3.01 -5.90 -26.19
C LEU A 508 -2.37 -4.50 -26.17
N TYR A 509 -1.36 -4.27 -27.01
CA TYR A 509 -0.78 -2.92 -27.11
C TYR A 509 -1.80 -1.94 -27.69
N ASP A 510 -1.98 -0.81 -26.97
CA ASP A 510 -2.84 0.29 -27.38
C ASP A 510 -2.01 1.59 -27.43
N SER A 511 -1.78 2.07 -28.65
CA SER A 511 -1.01 3.31 -28.89
C SER A 511 -1.65 4.55 -28.29
N THR A 512 -2.98 4.55 -28.11
CA THR A 512 -3.69 5.68 -27.48
C THR A 512 -3.46 5.78 -25.98
N ARG A 513 -2.93 4.73 -25.35
CA ARG A 513 -2.60 4.65 -23.92
C ARG A 513 -1.11 4.91 -23.63
N SER A 514 -0.25 4.84 -24.64
CA SER A 514 1.17 5.11 -24.44
C SER A 514 1.47 6.60 -24.38
N VAL A 515 1.99 7.06 -23.26
CA VAL A 515 2.39 8.46 -23.05
C VAL A 515 3.48 8.92 -24.05
N PHE A 516 4.22 7.99 -24.64
CA PHE A 516 5.29 8.24 -25.60
C PHE A 516 4.85 8.15 -27.07
N HIS A 517 3.58 7.81 -27.34
CA HIS A 517 3.10 7.63 -28.72
C HIS A 517 2.36 8.91 -29.22
N PRO A 518 2.47 9.27 -30.53
CA PRO A 518 1.76 10.43 -31.10
C PRO A 518 0.23 10.33 -30.97
N ALA A 519 -0.33 9.10 -31.01
CA ALA A 519 -1.76 8.85 -30.90
C ALA A 519 -2.29 8.89 -29.45
N TYR A 520 -1.44 9.24 -28.47
CA TYR A 520 -1.85 9.28 -27.07
C TYR A 520 -3.12 10.10 -26.86
N TYR A 521 -4.07 9.52 -26.11
CA TYR A 521 -5.31 10.18 -25.75
C TYR A 521 -5.56 10.01 -24.24
N PRO A 522 -5.61 11.10 -23.46
CA PRO A 522 -5.76 11.02 -22.03
C PRO A 522 -7.14 10.49 -21.63
N LYS A 523 -7.17 9.44 -20.81
CA LYS A 523 -8.40 8.92 -20.19
C LYS A 523 -8.71 9.61 -18.86
N GLU A 524 -9.91 9.37 -18.32
CA GLU A 524 -10.20 9.72 -16.93
C GLU A 524 -9.25 8.96 -16.00
N ARG A 525 -8.50 9.71 -15.17
CA ARG A 525 -7.57 9.11 -14.20
C ARG A 525 -8.26 8.89 -12.87
N LYS A 526 -8.12 7.69 -12.32
CA LYS A 526 -8.69 7.31 -11.02
C LYS A 526 -7.61 6.78 -10.10
N VAL A 527 -7.74 7.13 -8.81
CA VAL A 527 -6.91 6.64 -7.73
C VAL A 527 -7.83 5.94 -6.74
N GLU A 528 -7.64 4.63 -6.50
CA GLU A 528 -8.56 3.81 -5.70
C GLU A 528 -10.03 3.94 -6.16
N ASN A 529 -10.25 4.00 -7.48
CA ASN A 529 -11.55 4.22 -8.14
C ASN A 529 -12.18 5.62 -7.90
N ILE A 530 -11.47 6.57 -7.30
CA ILE A 530 -11.90 7.96 -7.14
C ILE A 530 -11.30 8.80 -8.27
N PRO A 531 -12.08 9.61 -9.00
CA PRO A 531 -11.52 10.51 -10.01
C PRO A 531 -10.46 11.45 -9.40
N LEU A 532 -9.28 11.51 -10.03
CA LEU A 532 -8.19 12.36 -9.55
C LEU A 532 -8.60 13.84 -9.42
N ASN A 533 -9.42 14.32 -10.35
CA ASN A 533 -9.93 15.69 -10.30
C ASN A 533 -10.77 15.98 -9.06
N ASP A 534 -11.51 14.99 -8.53
CA ASP A 534 -12.29 15.16 -7.31
C ASP A 534 -11.38 15.21 -6.08
N ILE A 535 -10.31 14.40 -6.08
CA ILE A 535 -9.26 14.46 -5.06
C ILE A 535 -8.62 15.86 -5.06
N ARG A 536 -8.18 16.35 -6.22
CA ARG A 536 -7.55 17.68 -6.36
C ARG A 536 -8.47 18.82 -5.91
N LYS A 537 -9.73 18.83 -6.35
CA LYS A 537 -10.72 19.86 -5.97
C LYS A 537 -10.94 19.93 -4.46
N LYS A 538 -11.04 18.78 -3.80
CA LYS A 538 -11.23 18.72 -2.35
C LYS A 538 -10.12 19.47 -1.61
N TYR A 539 -8.87 19.32 -2.04
CA TYR A 539 -7.71 19.92 -1.35
C TYR A 539 -7.37 21.33 -1.82
N GLN A 540 -7.69 21.72 -3.05
CA GLN A 540 -7.59 23.12 -3.50
C GLN A 540 -8.44 24.06 -2.64
N GLN A 541 -9.64 23.65 -2.26
CA GLN A 541 -10.51 24.42 -1.38
C GLN A 541 -9.93 24.52 0.05
N THR A 542 -9.28 23.46 0.52
CA THR A 542 -8.68 23.43 1.86
C THR A 542 -7.47 24.35 1.95
N ILE A 543 -6.59 24.37 0.95
CA ILE A 543 -5.40 25.24 0.91
C ILE A 543 -5.82 26.70 0.76
N ALA A 544 -6.83 27.00 -0.07
CA ALA A 544 -7.32 28.37 -0.27
C ALA A 544 -8.02 28.95 0.98
N GLN A 545 -8.47 28.11 1.91
CA GLN A 545 -9.11 28.50 3.16
C GLN A 545 -8.15 28.48 4.37
N SER A 546 -6.94 27.99 4.20
CA SER A 546 -5.92 28.02 5.25
C SER A 546 -5.34 29.44 5.32
N PRO A 547 -5.39 30.13 6.46
CA PRO A 547 -4.74 31.44 6.55
C PRO A 547 -3.22 31.22 6.41
N LEU A 548 -2.65 31.88 5.40
CA LEU A 548 -1.20 32.04 5.24
C LEU A 548 -0.60 32.74 6.44
#